data_1829837508cd0a48fccf290fd13705e2
#
_entry.id   1829837508cd0a48fccf290fd13705e2
#
_cell.length_a   1.000
_cell.length_b   1.000
_cell.length_c   1.000
_cell.angle_alpha   90.00
_cell.angle_beta   90.00
_cell.angle_gamma   90.00
#
_symmetry.space_group_name_H-M   'P 1'
#
loop_
_entity.id
_entity.type
_entity.pdbx_description
1 polymer ?
#
loop_
_entity_poly.entity_id
_entity_poly.type
_entity_poly.pdbx_seq_one_letter_code
_entity_poly.pdbx_strand_id
1 'polypeptide(L)'
;GGCESVAAERPVSPEKRCSAYYAAVAAFILGLAVSWLLFRSPARERAKPAEKPGLRDSRRAVVRCAKESDFRGLRDALLNWAAEKFKNRRITNMSDIVRAVNVEDFEKQIDILTAELYGKGSDTWNSAAFIKAFEKADALKPKDKAADKPLPGLYKN
;
A
#
# COMPACT_ATOMS: atom_id res chain seq x y z
N GLY A 1 54.15 57.21 33.66
CA GLY A 1 53.58 57.45 32.32
C GLY A 1 53.02 56.17 31.73
N GLY A 2 51.74 55.86 31.93
CA GLY A 2 51.07 54.73 31.35
C GLY A 2 50.08 55.23 30.32
N CYS A 3 50.28 54.88 29.05
CA CYS A 3 49.31 55.12 28.01
C CYS A 3 48.43 53.87 27.88
N GLU A 4 47.23 54.01 28.41
CA GLU A 4 46.15 53.04 28.24
C GLU A 4 45.56 53.19 26.86
N SER A 5 45.78 52.21 25.99
CA SER A 5 45.24 52.17 24.64
C SER A 5 43.83 51.61 24.71
N VAL A 6 42.83 52.48 24.65
CA VAL A 6 41.40 52.13 24.52
C VAL A 6 41.15 51.67 23.10
N ALA A 7 40.97 50.37 22.92
CA ALA A 7 40.55 49.78 21.64
C ALA A 7 39.07 50.19 21.36
N ALA A 8 38.90 51.05 20.39
CA ALA A 8 37.61 51.48 19.88
C ALA A 8 36.86 50.30 19.26
N GLU A 9 35.84 49.79 19.92
CA GLU A 9 34.81 48.90 19.35
C GLU A 9 34.11 49.64 18.21
N ARG A 10 34.31 49.14 17.00
CA ARG A 10 33.57 49.65 15.86
C ARG A 10 32.12 49.18 15.95
N PRO A 11 31.14 50.06 15.85
CA PRO A 11 29.73 49.66 15.85
C PRO A 11 29.44 48.84 14.59
N VAL A 12 29.10 47.57 14.76
CA VAL A 12 28.63 46.70 13.67
C VAL A 12 27.27 47.22 13.23
N SER A 13 27.23 47.72 11.98
CA SER A 13 26.04 48.28 11.36
C SER A 13 24.83 47.33 11.44
N PRO A 14 23.66 47.77 11.88
CA PRO A 14 22.48 46.94 12.05
C PRO A 14 21.92 46.30 10.75
N GLU A 15 22.27 46.89 9.61
CA GLU A 15 21.85 46.42 8.29
C GLU A 15 22.30 44.99 7.93
N LYS A 16 23.49 44.56 8.38
CA LYS A 16 24.03 43.24 8.09
C LYS A 16 23.33 42.10 8.86
N ARG A 17 22.70 42.42 10.02
CA ARG A 17 21.99 41.44 10.84
C ARG A 17 20.63 41.09 10.24
N CYS A 18 19.93 42.03 9.60
CA CYS A 18 18.64 41.75 8.94
C CYS A 18 18.80 40.86 7.72
N SER A 19 19.86 41.09 6.90
CA SER A 19 20.11 40.28 5.70
C SER A 19 20.37 38.80 6.04
N ALA A 20 21.12 38.50 7.08
CA ALA A 20 21.40 37.13 7.52
C ALA A 20 20.13 36.40 8.04
N TYR A 21 19.26 37.15 8.70
CA TYR A 21 17.99 36.59 9.20
C TYR A 21 17.03 36.22 8.05
N TYR A 22 16.89 37.10 7.07
CA TYR A 22 16.06 36.79 5.88
C TYR A 22 16.58 35.62 5.07
N ALA A 23 17.90 35.47 4.94
CA ALA A 23 18.52 34.34 4.27
C ALA A 23 18.23 33.01 5.00
N ALA A 24 18.29 33.02 6.35
CA ALA A 24 17.99 31.83 7.16
C ALA A 24 16.51 31.45 7.08
N VAL A 25 15.59 32.41 7.11
CA VAL A 25 14.14 32.18 7.00
C VAL A 25 13.81 31.65 5.59
N ALA A 26 14.39 32.20 4.54
CA ALA A 26 14.18 31.73 3.18
C ALA A 26 14.67 30.28 2.99
N ALA A 27 15.83 29.92 3.53
CA ALA A 27 16.35 28.55 3.49
C ALA A 27 15.46 27.57 4.24
N PHE A 28 14.89 28.00 5.39
CA PHE A 28 13.97 27.16 6.16
C PHE A 28 12.65 26.91 5.42
N ILE A 29 12.08 27.94 4.80
CA ILE A 29 10.84 27.82 4.00
C ILE A 29 11.09 26.91 2.78
N LEU A 30 12.23 27.03 2.11
CA LEU A 30 12.62 26.16 0.99
C LEU A 30 12.79 24.71 1.44
N GLY A 31 13.40 24.47 2.61
CA GLY A 31 13.55 23.14 3.19
C GLY A 31 12.19 22.50 3.52
N LEU A 32 11.26 23.26 4.07
CA LEU A 32 9.90 22.79 4.34
C LEU A 32 9.13 22.49 3.05
N ALA A 33 9.28 23.30 2.01
CA ALA A 33 8.63 23.08 0.71
C ALA A 33 9.15 21.81 0.03
N VAL A 34 10.46 21.58 0.05
CA VAL A 34 11.09 20.37 -0.50
C VAL A 34 10.68 19.15 0.31
N SER A 35 10.69 19.24 1.64
CA SER A 35 10.22 18.17 2.51
C SER A 35 8.75 17.83 2.24
N TRP A 36 7.89 18.85 2.10
CA TRP A 36 6.48 18.66 1.78
C TRP A 36 6.26 18.04 0.39
N LEU A 37 7.08 18.39 -0.61
CA LEU A 37 7.07 17.76 -1.93
C LEU A 37 7.55 16.31 -1.91
N LEU A 38 8.58 15.99 -1.11
CA LEU A 38 9.10 14.63 -0.96
C LEU A 38 8.16 13.74 -0.12
N PHE A 39 7.52 14.32 0.92
CA PHE A 39 6.50 13.63 1.72
C PHE A 39 5.10 13.66 1.09
N ARG A 40 4.90 14.48 0.08
CA ARG A 40 3.73 14.36 -0.76
C ARG A 40 3.90 13.14 -1.64
N SER A 41 4.00 11.97 -0.99
CA SER A 41 3.59 10.72 -1.64
C SER A 41 2.33 11.04 -2.41
N PRO A 42 2.22 10.72 -3.71
CA PRO A 42 1.02 11.00 -4.46
C PRO A 42 -0.11 10.48 -3.60
N ALA A 43 -0.82 11.43 -2.96
CA ALA A 43 -1.98 11.12 -2.16
C ALA A 43 -2.76 10.19 -3.04
N ARG A 44 -2.82 8.95 -2.63
CA ARG A 44 -3.56 7.85 -3.24
C ARG A 44 -4.82 8.50 -3.77
N GLU A 45 -4.76 8.88 -5.03
CA GLU A 45 -5.90 9.39 -5.76
C GLU A 45 -6.97 8.39 -5.43
N ARG A 46 -7.90 8.78 -4.55
CA ARG A 46 -9.10 7.99 -4.32
C ARG A 46 -9.67 7.90 -5.71
N ALA A 47 -9.30 6.83 -6.38
CA ALA A 47 -9.77 6.53 -7.69
C ALA A 47 -11.27 6.79 -7.64
N LYS A 48 -11.74 7.73 -8.45
CA LYS A 48 -13.14 7.80 -8.89
C LYS A 48 -13.63 6.37 -8.95
N PRO A 49 -14.90 6.08 -8.59
CA PRO A 49 -15.43 4.72 -8.73
C PRO A 49 -15.16 4.31 -10.17
N ALA A 50 -14.01 3.72 -10.38
CA ALA A 50 -13.54 3.28 -11.67
C ALA A 50 -14.53 2.19 -12.10
N GLU A 51 -15.11 2.35 -13.25
CA GLU A 51 -15.67 1.28 -14.06
C GLU A 51 -14.92 -0.01 -13.70
N LYS A 52 -15.64 -0.99 -13.14
CA LYS A 52 -15.04 -2.16 -12.47
C LYS A 52 -13.99 -2.75 -13.39
N PRO A 53 -12.71 -2.76 -13.00
CA PRO A 53 -11.65 -3.30 -13.85
C PRO A 53 -12.02 -4.74 -14.22
N GLY A 54 -12.04 -5.03 -15.49
CA GLY A 54 -12.35 -6.38 -15.96
C GLY A 54 -11.37 -7.41 -15.36
N LEU A 55 -11.76 -8.67 -15.29
CA LEU A 55 -10.95 -9.76 -14.70
C LEU A 55 -9.48 -9.76 -15.20
N ARG A 56 -9.27 -9.39 -16.46
CA ARG A 56 -7.93 -9.28 -17.06
C ARG A 56 -7.08 -8.19 -16.43
N ASP A 57 -7.70 -7.04 -16.14
CA ASP A 57 -7.00 -5.89 -15.58
C ASP A 57 -6.69 -6.12 -14.10
N SER A 58 -7.62 -6.73 -13.36
CA SER A 58 -7.40 -7.14 -11.97
C SER A 58 -6.25 -8.16 -11.87
N ARG A 59 -6.19 -9.14 -12.78
CA ARG A 59 -5.09 -10.10 -12.87
C ARG A 59 -3.73 -9.44 -13.14
N ARG A 60 -3.68 -8.50 -14.10
CA ARG A 60 -2.45 -7.74 -14.39
C ARG A 60 -2.00 -6.91 -13.20
N ALA A 61 -2.94 -6.31 -12.48
CA ALA A 61 -2.66 -5.56 -11.26
C ALA A 61 -2.03 -6.45 -10.18
N VAL A 62 -2.56 -7.65 -9.95
CA VAL A 62 -1.99 -8.63 -9.00
C VAL A 62 -0.54 -8.95 -9.36
N VAL A 63 -0.27 -9.30 -10.62
CA VAL A 63 1.10 -9.66 -11.06
C VAL A 63 2.05 -8.48 -10.94
N ARG A 64 1.62 -7.26 -11.27
CA ARG A 64 2.42 -6.06 -11.14
C ARG A 64 2.78 -5.77 -9.69
N CYS A 65 1.78 -5.69 -8.79
CA CYS A 65 2.01 -5.42 -7.38
C CYS A 65 2.90 -6.49 -6.72
N ALA A 66 2.76 -7.77 -7.11
CA ALA A 66 3.61 -8.84 -6.62
C ALA A 66 5.09 -8.65 -7.02
N LYS A 67 5.37 -8.19 -8.23
CA LYS A 67 6.73 -7.90 -8.72
C LYS A 67 7.34 -6.66 -8.05
N GLU A 68 6.52 -5.66 -7.79
CA GLU A 68 6.91 -4.40 -7.16
C GLU A 68 7.02 -4.52 -5.63
N SER A 69 6.66 -5.67 -5.05
CA SER A 69 6.57 -5.89 -3.60
C SER A 69 5.68 -4.86 -2.89
N ASP A 70 4.67 -4.33 -3.62
CA ASP A 70 3.62 -3.50 -3.03
C ASP A 70 2.55 -4.37 -2.37
N PHE A 71 2.81 -4.78 -1.13
CA PHE A 71 1.93 -5.70 -0.40
C PHE A 71 0.53 -5.15 -0.16
N ARG A 72 0.40 -3.83 0.02
CA ARG A 72 -0.92 -3.19 0.21
C ARG A 72 -1.70 -3.16 -1.10
N GLY A 73 -1.05 -2.75 -2.18
CA GLY A 73 -1.64 -2.79 -3.52
C GLY A 73 -1.98 -4.20 -3.95
N LEU A 74 -1.13 -5.18 -3.61
CA LEU A 74 -1.36 -6.60 -3.90
C LEU A 74 -2.60 -7.13 -3.19
N ARG A 75 -2.80 -6.80 -1.90
CA ARG A 75 -4.02 -7.16 -1.16
C ARG A 75 -5.27 -6.62 -1.84
N ASP A 76 -5.27 -5.33 -2.17
CA ASP A 76 -6.43 -4.68 -2.80
C ASP A 76 -6.68 -5.26 -4.21
N ALA A 77 -5.62 -5.55 -4.99
CA ALA A 77 -5.72 -6.19 -6.29
C ALA A 77 -6.29 -7.62 -6.22
N LEU A 78 -5.88 -8.40 -5.20
CA LEU A 78 -6.41 -9.75 -4.95
C LEU A 78 -7.89 -9.74 -4.59
N LEU A 79 -8.33 -8.80 -3.75
CA LEU A 79 -9.75 -8.66 -3.41
C LEU A 79 -10.57 -8.30 -4.64
N ASN A 80 -10.09 -7.39 -5.48
CA ASN A 80 -10.76 -7.01 -6.73
C ASN A 80 -10.81 -8.18 -7.72
N TRP A 81 -9.70 -8.92 -7.90
CA TRP A 81 -9.67 -10.12 -8.73
C TRP A 81 -10.66 -11.18 -8.24
N ALA A 82 -10.67 -11.45 -6.95
CA ALA A 82 -11.56 -12.45 -6.36
C ALA A 82 -13.04 -12.03 -6.48
N ALA A 83 -13.38 -10.76 -6.28
CA ALA A 83 -14.73 -10.25 -6.45
C ALA A 83 -15.23 -10.41 -7.91
N GLU A 84 -14.34 -10.20 -8.89
CA GLU A 84 -14.69 -10.38 -10.30
C GLU A 84 -14.78 -11.87 -10.70
N LYS A 85 -13.88 -12.70 -10.16
CA LYS A 85 -13.84 -14.13 -10.47
C LYS A 85 -14.98 -14.91 -9.81
N PHE A 86 -15.28 -14.59 -8.56
CA PHE A 86 -16.29 -15.28 -7.74
C PHE A 86 -17.52 -14.40 -7.50
N LYS A 87 -18.11 -13.86 -8.56
CA LYS A 87 -19.28 -12.94 -8.52
C LYS A 87 -20.43 -13.39 -7.64
N ASN A 88 -20.59 -14.70 -7.48
CA ASN A 88 -21.66 -15.30 -6.69
C ASN A 88 -21.30 -15.46 -5.20
N ARG A 89 -20.12 -15.01 -4.77
CA ARG A 89 -19.66 -15.09 -3.37
C ARG A 89 -19.31 -13.71 -2.86
N ARG A 90 -19.73 -13.42 -1.63
CA ARG A 90 -19.30 -12.20 -0.94
C ARG A 90 -17.89 -12.44 -0.40
N ILE A 91 -16.90 -11.83 -1.06
CA ILE A 91 -15.50 -11.88 -0.65
C ILE A 91 -15.13 -10.52 -0.09
N THR A 92 -14.77 -10.47 1.19
CA THR A 92 -14.44 -9.24 1.92
C THR A 92 -13.04 -9.23 2.49
N ASN A 93 -12.43 -10.41 2.64
CA ASN A 93 -11.11 -10.55 3.25
C ASN A 93 -10.28 -11.64 2.55
N MET A 94 -8.99 -11.72 2.92
CA MET A 94 -8.05 -12.69 2.33
C MET A 94 -8.43 -14.13 2.65
N SER A 95 -8.96 -14.41 3.84
CA SER A 95 -9.40 -15.75 4.23
C SER A 95 -10.56 -16.25 3.38
N ASP A 96 -11.46 -15.35 2.94
CA ASP A 96 -12.53 -15.72 2.01
C ASP A 96 -11.98 -16.13 0.64
N ILE A 97 -10.89 -15.48 0.18
CA ILE A 97 -10.22 -15.85 -1.06
C ILE A 97 -9.62 -17.25 -0.94
N VAL A 98 -8.89 -17.53 0.15
CA VAL A 98 -8.29 -18.85 0.41
C VAL A 98 -9.36 -19.94 0.38
N ARG A 99 -10.47 -19.74 1.09
CA ARG A 99 -11.60 -20.69 1.10
C ARG A 99 -12.27 -20.87 -0.25
N ALA A 100 -12.31 -19.81 -1.07
CA ALA A 100 -12.92 -19.87 -2.40
C ALA A 100 -12.03 -20.62 -3.39
N VAL A 101 -10.71 -20.43 -3.31
CA VAL A 101 -9.69 -21.02 -4.18
C VAL A 101 -9.37 -22.45 -3.76
N ASN A 102 -9.20 -22.70 -2.45
CA ASN A 102 -8.89 -23.99 -1.85
C ASN A 102 -7.67 -24.69 -2.48
N VAL A 103 -6.55 -23.96 -2.60
CA VAL A 103 -5.25 -24.44 -3.10
C VAL A 103 -4.20 -24.20 -2.02
N GLU A 104 -3.57 -25.26 -1.52
CA GLU A 104 -2.60 -25.21 -0.43
C GLU A 104 -1.39 -24.30 -0.73
N ASP A 105 -0.84 -24.40 -1.96
CA ASP A 105 0.28 -23.55 -2.38
C ASP A 105 -0.09 -22.05 -2.32
N PHE A 106 -1.33 -21.72 -2.69
CA PHE A 106 -1.81 -20.34 -2.68
C PHE A 106 -2.08 -19.85 -1.26
N GLU A 107 -2.63 -20.71 -0.40
CA GLU A 107 -2.84 -20.41 1.02
C GLU A 107 -1.53 -20.04 1.71
N LYS A 108 -0.47 -20.85 1.55
CA LYS A 108 0.87 -20.55 2.08
C LYS A 108 1.41 -19.18 1.63
N GLN A 109 1.18 -18.82 0.36
CA GLN A 109 1.61 -17.51 -0.15
C GLN A 109 0.79 -16.35 0.43
N ILE A 110 -0.49 -16.56 0.69
CA ILE A 110 -1.35 -15.58 1.36
C ILE A 110 -0.93 -15.38 2.82
N ASP A 111 -0.52 -16.44 3.52
CA ASP A 111 -0.01 -16.34 4.89
C ASP A 111 1.29 -15.53 4.94
N ILE A 112 2.22 -15.76 4.01
CA ILE A 112 3.45 -14.96 3.87
C ILE A 112 3.09 -13.49 3.60
N LEU A 113 2.20 -13.21 2.64
CA LEU A 113 1.74 -11.87 2.35
C LEU A 113 1.13 -11.17 3.57
N THR A 114 0.35 -11.91 4.34
CA THR A 114 -0.27 -11.40 5.56
C THR A 114 0.77 -11.07 6.62
N ALA A 115 1.80 -11.91 6.78
CA ALA A 115 2.93 -11.65 7.68
C ALA A 115 3.69 -10.37 7.29
N GLU A 116 3.93 -10.14 5.99
CA GLU A 116 4.56 -8.91 5.49
C GLU A 116 3.70 -7.66 5.72
N LEU A 117 2.39 -7.78 5.51
CA LEU A 117 1.45 -6.66 5.72
C LEU A 117 1.37 -6.19 7.17
N TYR A 118 1.48 -7.10 8.12
CA TYR A 118 1.32 -6.80 9.56
C TYR A 118 2.64 -6.73 10.32
N GLY A 119 3.77 -6.60 9.62
CA GLY A 119 5.07 -6.28 10.21
C GLY A 119 5.74 -7.43 10.96
N LYS A 120 5.30 -8.66 10.75
CA LYS A 120 6.03 -9.86 11.21
C LYS A 120 7.12 -10.27 10.22
N GLY A 121 7.49 -9.37 9.29
CA GLY A 121 8.35 -9.52 8.14
C GLY A 121 9.18 -10.80 8.20
N SER A 122 8.83 -11.72 7.33
CA SER A 122 9.69 -12.85 7.07
C SER A 122 10.43 -12.50 5.79
N ASP A 123 11.75 -12.47 5.78
CA ASP A 123 12.58 -12.31 4.56
C ASP A 123 12.32 -13.42 3.52
N THR A 124 11.15 -14.03 3.56
CA THR A 124 10.73 -15.20 2.76
C THR A 124 9.86 -14.84 1.57
N TRP A 125 9.56 -13.54 1.35
CA TRP A 125 8.75 -13.16 0.18
C TRP A 125 9.44 -13.51 -1.12
N ASN A 126 8.77 -14.31 -1.95
CA ASN A 126 9.21 -14.66 -3.28
C ASN A 126 8.10 -14.38 -4.30
N SER A 127 8.25 -13.29 -5.05
CA SER A 127 7.26 -12.88 -6.05
C SER A 127 7.02 -13.92 -7.13
N ALA A 128 8.05 -14.67 -7.55
CA ALA A 128 7.92 -15.72 -8.57
C ALA A 128 7.12 -16.92 -8.04
N ALA A 129 7.35 -17.34 -6.79
CA ALA A 129 6.59 -18.39 -6.14
C ALA A 129 5.12 -17.99 -5.97
N PHE A 130 4.88 -16.74 -5.54
CA PHE A 130 3.53 -16.19 -5.43
C PHE A 130 2.80 -16.18 -6.78
N ILE A 131 3.43 -15.65 -7.85
CA ILE A 131 2.81 -15.59 -9.19
C ILE A 131 2.45 -17.00 -9.69
N LYS A 132 3.33 -17.98 -9.50
CA LYS A 132 3.07 -19.37 -9.88
C LYS A 132 1.87 -19.96 -9.13
N ALA A 133 1.77 -19.71 -7.83
CA ALA A 133 0.63 -20.14 -7.01
C ALA A 133 -0.67 -19.43 -7.43
N PHE A 134 -0.58 -18.13 -7.72
CA PHE A 134 -1.70 -17.33 -8.22
C PHE A 134 -2.21 -17.81 -9.58
N GLU A 135 -1.32 -18.15 -10.52
CA GLU A 135 -1.70 -18.69 -11.83
C GLU A 135 -2.45 -20.02 -11.71
N LYS A 136 -2.02 -20.91 -10.81
CA LYS A 136 -2.76 -22.15 -10.49
C LYS A 136 -4.15 -21.81 -9.94
N ALA A 137 -4.25 -20.86 -9.01
CA ALA A 137 -5.51 -20.41 -8.44
C ALA A 137 -6.43 -19.77 -9.48
N ASP A 138 -5.84 -19.00 -10.41
CA ASP A 138 -6.59 -18.35 -11.49
C ASP A 138 -7.08 -19.34 -12.56
N ALA A 139 -6.37 -20.41 -12.83
CA ALA A 139 -6.79 -21.46 -13.76
C ALA A 139 -7.99 -22.28 -13.26
N LEU A 140 -8.28 -22.28 -11.96
CA LEU A 140 -9.43 -22.99 -11.39
C LEU A 140 -10.73 -22.32 -11.82
N LYS A 141 -11.66 -23.11 -12.31
CA LYS A 141 -13.04 -22.66 -12.54
C LYS A 141 -13.72 -22.46 -11.17
N PRO A 142 -14.46 -21.35 -10.96
CA PRO A 142 -15.25 -21.18 -9.76
C PRO A 142 -16.21 -22.39 -9.65
N LYS A 143 -16.06 -23.15 -8.58
CA LYS A 143 -17.10 -24.15 -8.25
C LYS A 143 -18.35 -23.38 -7.85
N ASP A 144 -19.36 -23.40 -8.69
CA ASP A 144 -20.68 -22.95 -8.26
C ASP A 144 -21.02 -23.72 -7.01
N LYS A 145 -21.29 -23.00 -5.91
CA LYS A 145 -21.91 -23.65 -4.75
C LYS A 145 -23.14 -24.35 -5.30
N ALA A 146 -23.10 -25.67 -5.29
CA ALA A 146 -24.34 -26.44 -5.38
C ALA A 146 -25.33 -25.75 -4.43
N ALA A 147 -26.47 -25.35 -5.02
CA ALA A 147 -27.50 -24.58 -4.37
C ALA A 147 -27.61 -24.98 -2.90
N ASP A 148 -27.44 -23.98 -2.03
CA ASP A 148 -27.63 -24.13 -0.60
C ASP A 148 -28.89 -24.96 -0.42
N LYS A 149 -28.75 -26.23 0.00
CA LYS A 149 -29.91 -27.07 0.27
C LYS A 149 -30.79 -26.27 1.19
N PRO A 150 -32.02 -25.93 0.81
CA PRO A 150 -32.88 -25.19 1.70
C PRO A 150 -32.92 -25.96 3.03
N LEU A 151 -32.57 -25.28 4.11
CA LEU A 151 -32.60 -25.84 5.44
C LEU A 151 -33.98 -26.52 5.60
N PRO A 152 -34.04 -27.81 5.99
CA PRO A 152 -35.31 -28.47 6.24
C PRO A 152 -36.08 -27.61 7.21
N GLY A 153 -37.30 -27.21 6.81
CA GLY A 153 -38.10 -26.21 7.50
C GLY A 153 -38.26 -26.54 9.00
N LEU A 154 -37.55 -25.75 9.81
CA LEU A 154 -37.57 -25.84 11.28
C LEU A 154 -38.87 -25.28 11.89
N TYR A 155 -39.80 -24.83 11.06
CA TYR A 155 -41.09 -24.30 11.51
C TYR A 155 -42.21 -25.07 10.80
N LYS A 156 -42.62 -26.23 11.38
CA LYS A 156 -43.96 -26.74 11.25
C LYS A 156 -44.73 -26.29 12.50
N ASN A 157 -45.58 -25.31 12.30
CA ASN A 157 -46.66 -25.05 13.24
C ASN A 157 -47.65 -26.21 13.21
#